data_a9a6a0fba435b733bd6ad3a069c0df19
#
_entry.id   a9a6a0fba435b733bd6ad3a069c0df19
#
_cell.length_a   1.000
_cell.length_b   1.000
_cell.length_c   1.000
_cell.angle_alpha   90.00
_cell.angle_beta   90.00
_cell.angle_gamma   90.00
#
_symmetry.space_group_name_H-M   'P 1'
#
loop_
_entity.id
_entity.type
_entity.pdbx_description
1 polymer ?
#
loop_
_entity_poly.entity_id
_entity_poly.type
_entity_poly.pdbx_seq_one_letter_code
_entity_poly.pdbx_strand_id
1 'polypeptide(L)'
;MKDLYEIWDNLNPRSMMEDWHDAEQIREEALDLFSHGMVDLQTRAEIERMYWSVCREINSMAKTLKHQPEELKKLDKLLADKYFCNFSLFQSLPDSWAIDQLFPIVPLQRLNERPTRSATIQDITCDSDGKIANFVTNRNISHILPVHTVRKNEPYYLGVFLVGAYQEILGDMHNLFGDTNAVHISVKDGKYSIDQIFDGETVEEVLSYVQYKPKELVRQLERWVTKSVKQGKISLEEGKEFLSNYRSGLYGYTYLE
;
A
#
# COMPACT_ATOMS: atom_id res chain seq x y z
N MET A 1 10.60 -30.46 2.13
CA MET A 1 10.52 -30.38 0.64
C MET A 1 9.78 -31.57 0.05
N LYS A 2 10.23 -32.82 0.27
CA LYS A 2 9.56 -34.01 -0.29
C LYS A 2 8.07 -34.02 0.09
N ASP A 3 7.76 -33.76 1.33
CA ASP A 3 6.40 -33.75 1.87
C ASP A 3 5.49 -32.70 1.21
N LEU A 4 6.02 -31.50 0.88
CA LEU A 4 5.26 -30.49 0.11
C LEU A 4 4.92 -30.93 -1.31
N TYR A 5 5.83 -31.69 -1.97
CA TYR A 5 5.52 -32.26 -3.27
C TYR A 5 4.49 -33.37 -3.15
N GLU A 6 4.55 -34.21 -2.10
CA GLU A 6 3.54 -35.23 -1.83
C GLU A 6 2.18 -34.62 -1.55
N ILE A 7 2.10 -33.50 -0.79
CA ILE A 7 0.86 -32.72 -0.62
C ILE A 7 0.35 -32.22 -1.96
N TRP A 8 1.20 -31.61 -2.77
CA TRP A 8 0.81 -31.07 -4.08
C TRP A 8 0.23 -32.15 -5.01
N ASP A 9 0.89 -33.30 -5.10
CA ASP A 9 0.51 -34.40 -5.99
C ASP A 9 -0.79 -35.08 -5.57
N ASN A 10 -1.12 -35.07 -4.27
CA ASN A 10 -2.30 -35.72 -3.70
C ASN A 10 -3.43 -34.74 -3.36
N LEU A 11 -3.26 -33.43 -3.63
CA LEU A 11 -4.18 -32.39 -3.25
C LEU A 11 -5.58 -32.61 -3.85
N ASN A 12 -6.60 -32.61 -3.00
CA ASN A 12 -7.98 -32.83 -3.43
C ASN A 12 -8.99 -32.12 -2.50
N PRO A 13 -10.26 -31.92 -2.93
CA PRO A 13 -11.26 -31.19 -2.14
C PRO A 13 -11.61 -31.79 -0.78
N ARG A 14 -11.26 -33.06 -0.50
CA ARG A 14 -11.58 -33.71 0.79
C ARG A 14 -10.50 -33.48 1.83
N SER A 15 -9.23 -33.45 1.41
CA SER A 15 -8.06 -33.27 2.27
C SER A 15 -7.54 -31.84 2.34
N MET A 16 -8.02 -30.92 1.49
CA MET A 16 -7.43 -29.59 1.31
C MET A 16 -7.25 -28.76 2.59
N MET A 17 -8.03 -29.00 3.64
CA MET A 17 -7.86 -28.32 4.94
C MET A 17 -6.66 -28.85 5.69
N GLU A 18 -6.53 -30.17 5.77
CA GLU A 18 -5.41 -30.88 6.37
C GLU A 18 -4.11 -30.57 5.58
N ASP A 19 -4.19 -30.69 4.25
CA ASP A 19 -3.09 -30.35 3.34
C ASP A 19 -2.57 -28.91 3.52
N TRP A 20 -3.48 -27.95 3.78
CA TRP A 20 -3.09 -26.57 4.06
C TRP A 20 -2.32 -26.43 5.38
N HIS A 21 -2.84 -27.04 6.46
CA HIS A 21 -2.18 -26.99 7.77
C HIS A 21 -0.81 -27.68 7.74
N ASP A 22 -0.71 -28.82 7.08
CA ASP A 22 0.53 -29.54 6.92
C ASP A 22 1.56 -28.71 6.12
N ALA A 23 1.12 -28.07 5.04
CA ALA A 23 1.97 -27.17 4.25
C ALA A 23 2.44 -25.95 5.07
N GLU A 24 1.57 -25.37 5.91
CA GLU A 24 1.90 -24.26 6.80
C GLU A 24 2.94 -24.68 7.84
N GLN A 25 2.77 -25.84 8.48
CA GLN A 25 3.72 -26.38 9.43
C GLN A 25 5.12 -26.59 8.77
N ILE A 26 5.16 -27.20 7.59
CA ILE A 26 6.43 -27.41 6.86
C ILE A 26 7.13 -26.07 6.55
N ARG A 27 6.34 -25.05 6.20
CA ARG A 27 6.87 -23.71 5.95
C ARG A 27 7.44 -23.07 7.21
N GLU A 28 6.77 -23.17 8.34
CA GLU A 28 7.24 -22.66 9.64
C GLU A 28 8.50 -23.38 10.11
N GLU A 29 8.55 -24.71 10.05
CA GLU A 29 9.73 -25.50 10.34
C GLU A 29 10.92 -25.10 9.45
N ALA A 30 10.69 -24.87 8.17
CA ALA A 30 11.73 -24.42 7.25
C ALA A 30 12.26 -23.03 7.58
N LEU A 31 11.41 -22.12 8.06
CA LEU A 31 11.80 -20.79 8.52
C LEU A 31 12.68 -20.89 9.77
N ASP A 32 12.29 -21.75 10.71
CA ASP A 32 13.06 -21.99 11.92
C ASP A 32 14.44 -22.59 11.60
N LEU A 33 14.51 -23.62 10.78
CA LEU A 33 15.75 -24.23 10.30
C LEU A 33 16.64 -23.23 9.54
N PHE A 34 16.04 -22.35 8.74
CA PHE A 34 16.79 -21.30 8.04
C PHE A 34 17.39 -20.28 9.01
N SER A 35 16.65 -19.87 10.04
CA SER A 35 17.12 -18.92 11.06
C SER A 35 18.29 -19.50 11.89
N HIS A 36 18.37 -20.83 12.01
CA HIS A 36 19.48 -21.54 12.64
C HIS A 36 20.62 -21.92 11.69
N GLY A 37 20.54 -21.51 10.42
CA GLY A 37 21.57 -21.79 9.41
C GLY A 37 21.64 -23.26 8.93
N MET A 38 20.61 -24.06 9.21
CA MET A 38 20.52 -25.46 8.81
C MET A 38 19.92 -25.65 7.41
N VAL A 39 19.28 -24.65 6.85
CA VAL A 39 18.71 -24.63 5.51
C VAL A 39 19.25 -23.40 4.78
N ASP A 40 19.62 -23.55 3.51
CA ASP A 40 20.10 -22.45 2.68
C ASP A 40 18.95 -21.60 2.12
N LEU A 41 19.28 -20.41 1.59
CA LEU A 41 18.31 -19.47 1.05
C LEU A 41 17.55 -20.02 -0.17
N GLN A 42 18.21 -20.83 -0.99
CA GLN A 42 17.60 -21.41 -2.18
C GLN A 42 16.51 -22.41 -1.79
N THR A 43 16.82 -23.32 -0.89
CA THR A 43 15.87 -24.30 -0.35
C THR A 43 14.70 -23.61 0.34
N ARG A 44 14.98 -22.55 1.13
CA ARG A 44 13.94 -21.75 1.78
C ARG A 44 13.01 -21.10 0.75
N ALA A 45 13.56 -20.52 -0.33
CA ALA A 45 12.78 -19.90 -1.39
C ALA A 45 11.93 -20.91 -2.19
N GLU A 46 12.41 -22.15 -2.35
CA GLU A 46 11.64 -23.21 -2.99
C GLU A 46 10.45 -23.66 -2.14
N ILE A 47 10.66 -23.82 -0.83
CA ILE A 47 9.58 -24.16 0.12
C ILE A 47 8.50 -23.08 0.10
N GLU A 48 8.90 -21.80 0.13
CA GLU A 48 7.94 -20.69 0.01
C GLU A 48 7.14 -20.74 -1.30
N ARG A 49 7.80 -20.97 -2.42
CA ARG A 49 7.11 -21.04 -3.72
C ARG A 49 6.10 -22.20 -3.77
N MET A 50 6.47 -23.36 -3.23
CA MET A 50 5.57 -24.51 -3.18
C MET A 50 4.40 -24.27 -2.25
N TYR A 51 4.63 -23.76 -1.04
CA TYR A 51 3.57 -23.38 -0.10
C TYR A 51 2.53 -22.46 -0.76
N TRP A 52 2.99 -21.39 -1.40
CA TRP A 52 2.08 -20.46 -2.08
C TRP A 52 1.37 -21.08 -3.30
N SER A 53 1.97 -22.08 -3.92
CA SER A 53 1.29 -22.83 -4.99
C SER A 53 0.18 -23.71 -4.43
N VAL A 54 0.44 -24.43 -3.34
CA VAL A 54 -0.56 -25.22 -2.60
C VAL A 54 -1.73 -24.31 -2.15
N CYS A 55 -1.44 -23.16 -1.52
CA CYS A 55 -2.46 -22.20 -1.09
C CYS A 55 -3.34 -21.71 -2.25
N ARG A 56 -2.74 -21.39 -3.41
CA ARG A 56 -3.51 -20.96 -4.59
C ARG A 56 -4.43 -22.05 -5.13
N GLU A 57 -3.95 -23.28 -5.18
CA GLU A 57 -4.74 -24.41 -5.67
C GLU A 57 -5.90 -24.73 -4.70
N ILE A 58 -5.63 -24.78 -3.39
CA ILE A 58 -6.65 -24.92 -2.37
C ILE A 58 -7.71 -23.83 -2.48
N ASN A 59 -7.29 -22.58 -2.64
CA ASN A 59 -8.22 -21.45 -2.81
C ASN A 59 -9.07 -21.58 -4.09
N SER A 60 -8.47 -22.07 -5.18
CA SER A 60 -9.18 -22.36 -6.43
C SER A 60 -10.26 -23.43 -6.22
N MET A 61 -9.90 -24.54 -5.58
CA MET A 61 -10.83 -25.62 -5.26
C MET A 61 -11.92 -25.15 -4.30
N ALA A 62 -11.57 -24.40 -3.25
CA ALA A 62 -12.51 -23.88 -2.27
C ALA A 62 -13.61 -23.00 -2.90
N LYS A 63 -13.28 -22.21 -3.92
CA LYS A 63 -14.24 -21.37 -4.66
C LYS A 63 -15.27 -22.18 -5.45
N THR A 64 -15.01 -23.44 -5.73
CA THR A 64 -15.98 -24.33 -6.41
C THR A 64 -16.98 -24.96 -5.45
N LEU A 65 -16.73 -24.89 -4.14
CA LEU A 65 -17.61 -25.47 -3.14
C LEU A 65 -18.89 -24.67 -2.99
N LYS A 66 -20.02 -25.37 -2.82
CA LYS A 66 -21.32 -24.74 -2.55
C LYS A 66 -21.33 -23.97 -1.22
N HIS A 67 -20.58 -24.45 -0.23
CA HIS A 67 -20.38 -23.81 1.07
C HIS A 67 -18.89 -23.84 1.38
N GLN A 68 -18.27 -22.68 1.37
CA GLN A 68 -16.87 -22.54 1.71
C GLN A 68 -16.70 -22.42 3.24
N PRO A 69 -15.87 -23.26 3.88
CA PRO A 69 -15.52 -23.12 5.29
C PRO A 69 -14.95 -21.74 5.59
N GLU A 70 -15.28 -21.18 6.76
CA GLU A 70 -14.80 -19.85 7.17
C GLU A 70 -13.26 -19.76 7.19
N GLU A 71 -12.63 -20.85 7.55
CA GLU A 71 -11.16 -20.94 7.59
C GLU A 71 -10.53 -20.77 6.20
N LEU A 72 -11.12 -21.39 5.17
CA LEU A 72 -10.65 -21.21 3.78
C LEU A 72 -10.91 -19.81 3.22
N LYS A 73 -11.87 -19.06 3.77
CA LYS A 73 -12.05 -17.65 3.41
C LYS A 73 -10.85 -16.78 3.83
N LYS A 74 -10.09 -17.19 4.85
CA LYS A 74 -8.83 -16.52 5.22
C LYS A 74 -7.80 -16.57 4.10
N LEU A 75 -7.82 -17.61 3.26
CA LEU A 75 -6.93 -17.72 2.10
C LEU A 75 -7.16 -16.62 1.08
N ASP A 76 -8.39 -16.16 0.86
CA ASP A 76 -8.65 -15.02 -0.02
C ASP A 76 -7.89 -13.78 0.44
N LYS A 77 -7.88 -13.50 1.74
CA LYS A 77 -7.14 -12.37 2.33
C LYS A 77 -5.63 -12.60 2.29
N LEU A 78 -5.18 -13.82 2.58
CA LEU A 78 -3.76 -14.19 2.57
C LEU A 78 -3.15 -14.07 1.16
N LEU A 79 -3.92 -14.47 0.15
CA LEU A 79 -3.53 -14.45 -1.27
C LEU A 79 -3.85 -13.13 -1.97
N ALA A 80 -4.53 -12.19 -1.30
CA ALA A 80 -4.83 -10.89 -1.88
C ALA A 80 -3.56 -10.10 -2.18
N ASP A 81 -3.56 -9.43 -3.32
CA ASP A 81 -2.51 -8.47 -3.65
C ASP A 81 -2.52 -7.30 -2.66
N LYS A 82 -1.38 -6.67 -2.49
CA LYS A 82 -1.25 -5.43 -1.73
C LYS A 82 -1.09 -4.29 -2.71
N TYR A 83 -2.12 -3.45 -2.83
CA TYR A 83 -2.09 -2.27 -3.69
C TYR A 83 -1.65 -1.08 -2.85
N PHE A 84 -0.40 -0.66 -3.04
CA PHE A 84 0.13 0.56 -2.44
C PHE A 84 -0.42 1.75 -3.21
N CYS A 85 -1.17 2.58 -2.53
CA CYS A 85 -1.81 3.78 -3.08
C CYS A 85 -1.11 5.03 -2.53
N ASN A 86 -0.97 6.03 -3.38
CA ASN A 86 -0.29 7.28 -3.06
C ASN A 86 -1.16 8.19 -2.17
N PHE A 87 -1.29 7.85 -0.92
CA PHE A 87 -2.00 8.61 0.10
C PHE A 87 -1.50 8.21 1.50
N SER A 88 -1.85 8.99 2.52
CA SER A 88 -1.73 8.63 3.93
C SER A 88 -3.12 8.32 4.48
N LEU A 89 -3.30 7.14 5.07
CA LEU A 89 -4.55 6.78 5.73
C LEU A 89 -4.84 7.71 6.90
N PHE A 90 -3.81 8.04 7.66
CA PHE A 90 -3.89 8.87 8.85
C PHE A 90 -4.28 10.31 8.54
N GLN A 91 -3.83 10.84 7.40
CA GLN A 91 -4.15 12.18 6.94
C GLN A 91 -5.53 12.24 6.29
N SER A 92 -5.85 11.28 5.42
CA SER A 92 -7.04 11.38 4.56
C SER A 92 -8.28 10.65 5.10
N LEU A 93 -8.09 9.58 5.89
CA LEU A 93 -9.16 8.70 6.39
C LEU A 93 -8.91 8.27 7.84
N PRO A 94 -8.67 9.20 8.78
CA PRO A 94 -8.30 8.85 10.16
C PRO A 94 -9.32 7.94 10.85
N ASP A 95 -10.62 8.09 10.58
CA ASP A 95 -11.65 7.26 11.20
C ASP A 95 -11.60 5.80 10.73
N SER A 96 -11.06 5.53 9.54
CA SER A 96 -10.83 4.15 9.10
C SER A 96 -9.83 3.41 9.99
N TRP A 97 -8.83 4.14 10.49
CA TRP A 97 -7.84 3.63 11.44
C TRP A 97 -8.34 3.69 12.90
N ALA A 98 -8.87 4.85 13.31
CA ALA A 98 -9.16 5.12 14.71
C ALA A 98 -10.39 4.36 15.27
N ILE A 99 -11.40 4.14 14.43
CA ILE A 99 -12.70 3.56 14.86
C ILE A 99 -13.24 2.51 13.87
N ASP A 100 -12.41 1.96 12.99
CA ASP A 100 -12.81 0.98 11.97
C ASP A 100 -13.97 1.46 11.07
N GLN A 101 -14.07 2.77 10.80
CA GLN A 101 -15.08 3.32 9.91
C GLN A 101 -14.88 2.78 8.49
N LEU A 102 -15.94 2.25 7.91
CA LEU A 102 -15.91 1.74 6.54
C LEU A 102 -16.39 2.81 5.55
N PHE A 103 -15.60 3.04 4.52
CA PHE A 103 -15.94 3.90 3.39
C PHE A 103 -16.14 3.06 2.13
N PRO A 104 -17.14 3.37 1.26
CA PRO A 104 -17.24 2.74 -0.05
C PRO A 104 -16.01 3.04 -0.90
N ILE A 105 -15.36 2.01 -1.42
CA ILE A 105 -14.15 2.12 -2.24
C ILE A 105 -14.37 1.37 -3.55
N VAL A 106 -14.13 2.03 -4.68
CA VAL A 106 -14.28 1.41 -6.00
C VAL A 106 -13.22 1.93 -6.97
N PRO A 107 -12.82 1.12 -7.98
CA PRO A 107 -12.05 1.62 -9.12
C PRO A 107 -12.83 2.70 -9.89
N LEU A 108 -12.14 3.76 -10.31
CA LEU A 108 -12.73 4.85 -11.12
C LEU A 108 -12.55 4.63 -12.63
N GLN A 109 -11.79 3.62 -13.01
CA GLN A 109 -11.45 3.31 -14.40
C GLN A 109 -11.89 1.91 -14.75
N ARG A 110 -11.98 1.62 -16.07
CA ARG A 110 -12.26 0.29 -16.59
C ARG A 110 -13.55 -0.32 -16.05
N LEU A 111 -14.58 0.52 -15.85
CA LEU A 111 -15.86 0.14 -15.24
C LEU A 111 -16.67 -0.88 -16.05
N ASN A 112 -16.33 -1.05 -17.34
CA ASN A 112 -16.91 -2.06 -18.24
C ASN A 112 -16.05 -3.36 -18.30
N GLU A 113 -14.94 -3.43 -17.58
CA GLU A 113 -14.12 -4.63 -17.46
C GLU A 113 -14.41 -5.32 -16.13
N ARG A 114 -14.45 -6.66 -16.14
CA ARG A 114 -14.59 -7.41 -14.90
C ARG A 114 -13.24 -7.40 -14.14
N PRO A 115 -13.20 -6.99 -12.87
CA PRO A 115 -12.02 -7.13 -12.05
C PRO A 115 -11.55 -8.58 -11.95
N THR A 116 -10.27 -8.83 -12.14
CA THR A 116 -9.67 -10.19 -12.13
C THR A 116 -8.73 -10.43 -10.97
N ARG A 117 -8.47 -9.39 -10.17
CA ARG A 117 -7.60 -9.44 -8.99
C ARG A 117 -8.39 -9.12 -7.75
N SER A 118 -7.86 -9.54 -6.61
CA SER A 118 -8.36 -9.19 -5.28
C SER A 118 -7.23 -8.53 -4.51
N ALA A 119 -7.50 -7.40 -3.86
CA ALA A 119 -6.47 -6.67 -3.14
C ALA A 119 -6.93 -6.18 -1.77
N THR A 120 -5.95 -5.92 -0.91
CA THR A 120 -6.05 -4.97 0.20
C THR A 120 -5.35 -3.68 -0.20
N ILE A 121 -5.78 -2.54 0.35
CA ILE A 121 -5.16 -1.24 0.10
C ILE A 121 -4.14 -0.99 1.19
N GLN A 122 -2.97 -0.51 0.80
CA GLN A 122 -1.93 -0.02 1.69
C GLN A 122 -1.68 1.45 1.35
N ASP A 123 -1.44 2.27 2.34
CA ASP A 123 -0.93 3.62 2.11
C ASP A 123 0.59 3.62 1.89
N ILE A 124 1.20 4.79 1.74
CA ILE A 124 2.66 4.93 1.57
C ILE A 124 3.39 5.30 2.87
N THR A 125 2.69 5.32 4.00
CA THR A 125 3.36 5.48 5.30
C THR A 125 4.14 4.21 5.67
N CYS A 126 5.11 4.33 6.58
CA CYS A 126 5.84 3.16 7.06
C CYS A 126 5.10 2.39 8.17
N ASP A 127 3.94 2.88 8.60
CA ASP A 127 3.17 2.25 9.67
C ASP A 127 2.40 1.02 9.17
N SER A 128 2.42 -0.05 9.96
CA SER A 128 1.70 -1.28 9.64
C SER A 128 0.18 -1.14 9.65
N ASP A 129 -0.34 -0.09 10.28
CA ASP A 129 -1.76 0.23 10.35
C ASP A 129 -2.26 1.09 9.18
N GLY A 130 -1.34 1.60 8.33
CA GLY A 130 -1.66 2.29 7.08
C GLY A 130 -2.28 1.37 6.03
N LYS A 131 -3.37 0.69 6.37
CA LYS A 131 -4.03 -0.30 5.51
C LYS A 131 -5.54 -0.30 5.62
N ILE A 132 -6.23 -0.59 4.52
CA ILE A 132 -7.65 -0.90 4.48
C ILE A 132 -7.82 -2.35 4.05
N ALA A 133 -8.37 -3.17 4.93
CA ALA A 133 -8.57 -4.60 4.72
C ALA A 133 -10.02 -5.06 4.97
N ASN A 134 -10.94 -4.10 5.11
CA ASN A 134 -12.37 -4.33 5.20
C ASN A 134 -13.11 -3.38 4.26
N PHE A 135 -13.98 -3.92 3.43
CA PHE A 135 -14.64 -3.21 2.34
C PHE A 135 -16.15 -3.41 2.40
N VAL A 136 -16.89 -2.34 2.16
CA VAL A 136 -18.36 -2.38 2.05
C VAL A 136 -18.75 -3.09 0.75
N THR A 137 -19.66 -4.05 0.85
CA THR A 137 -20.31 -4.66 -0.30
C THR A 137 -21.82 -4.50 -0.20
N ASN A 138 -22.55 -4.84 -1.26
CA ASN A 138 -24.01 -4.72 -1.29
C ASN A 138 -24.75 -5.54 -0.20
N ARG A 139 -24.09 -6.50 0.43
CA ARG A 139 -24.72 -7.41 1.40
C ARG A 139 -23.96 -7.54 2.71
N ASN A 140 -22.63 -7.48 2.67
CA ASN A 140 -21.77 -7.80 3.81
C ASN A 140 -20.48 -6.96 3.75
N ILE A 141 -19.61 -7.17 4.73
CA ILE A 141 -18.22 -6.72 4.71
C ILE A 141 -17.37 -7.78 4.00
N SER A 142 -16.54 -7.35 3.06
CA SER A 142 -15.52 -8.17 2.41
C SER A 142 -14.14 -7.84 2.96
N HIS A 143 -13.25 -8.83 3.03
CA HIS A 143 -11.84 -8.63 3.41
C HIS A 143 -10.92 -8.38 2.21
N ILE A 144 -11.49 -8.31 1.02
CA ILE A 144 -10.78 -8.05 -0.24
C ILE A 144 -11.60 -7.10 -1.10
N LEU A 145 -10.91 -6.25 -1.86
CA LEU A 145 -11.47 -5.40 -2.89
C LEU A 145 -11.21 -6.02 -4.26
N PRO A 146 -12.26 -6.25 -5.08
CA PRO A 146 -12.07 -6.62 -6.48
C PRO A 146 -11.44 -5.46 -7.27
N VAL A 147 -10.31 -5.72 -7.90
CA VAL A 147 -9.54 -4.72 -8.66
C VAL A 147 -9.05 -5.28 -10.00
N HIS A 148 -8.61 -4.41 -10.88
CA HIS A 148 -8.01 -4.79 -12.15
C HIS A 148 -6.48 -4.88 -12.00
N THR A 149 -5.85 -5.72 -12.78
CA THR A 149 -4.37 -5.75 -12.87
C THR A 149 -3.83 -4.37 -13.26
N VAL A 150 -2.89 -3.84 -12.48
CA VAL A 150 -2.19 -2.59 -12.79
C VAL A 150 -1.38 -2.79 -14.06
N ARG A 151 -1.47 -1.83 -14.99
CA ARG A 151 -0.71 -1.81 -16.24
C ARG A 151 0.45 -0.84 -16.12
N LYS A 152 1.59 -1.21 -16.69
CA LYS A 152 2.79 -0.35 -16.68
C LYS A 152 2.49 0.96 -17.39
N ASN A 153 2.87 2.08 -16.79
CA ASN A 153 2.68 3.45 -17.31
C ASN A 153 1.21 3.87 -17.50
N GLU A 154 0.26 3.18 -16.85
CA GLU A 154 -1.16 3.56 -16.82
C GLU A 154 -1.55 3.82 -15.36
N PRO A 155 -1.88 5.06 -14.99
CA PRO A 155 -2.37 5.35 -13.64
C PRO A 155 -3.64 4.56 -13.35
N TYR A 156 -3.76 4.03 -12.13
CA TYR A 156 -4.95 3.30 -11.69
C TYR A 156 -5.56 4.01 -10.48
N TYR A 157 -6.74 4.58 -10.64
CA TYR A 157 -7.39 5.38 -9.61
C TYR A 157 -8.48 4.60 -8.87
N LEU A 158 -8.44 4.70 -7.55
CA LEU A 158 -9.50 4.24 -6.65
C LEU A 158 -10.22 5.46 -6.07
N GLY A 159 -11.54 5.43 -6.04
CA GLY A 159 -12.36 6.44 -5.37
C GLY A 159 -12.80 5.94 -4.01
N VAL A 160 -12.61 6.77 -2.99
CA VAL A 160 -13.19 6.58 -1.65
C VAL A 160 -14.35 7.55 -1.51
N PHE A 161 -15.54 7.06 -1.22
CA PHE A 161 -16.77 7.83 -1.23
C PHE A 161 -17.36 8.03 0.15
N LEU A 162 -18.24 9.01 0.28
CA LEU A 162 -18.95 9.39 1.52
C LEU A 162 -17.97 9.80 2.63
N VAL A 163 -16.84 10.35 2.25
CA VAL A 163 -15.86 10.93 3.17
C VAL A 163 -16.39 12.29 3.62
N GLY A 164 -16.54 12.49 4.93
CA GLY A 164 -17.01 13.75 5.49
C GLY A 164 -15.88 14.73 5.77
N ALA A 165 -16.22 16.03 5.96
CA ALA A 165 -15.25 17.10 6.23
C ALA A 165 -14.38 16.87 7.48
N TYR A 166 -14.86 16.11 8.45
CA TYR A 166 -14.08 15.80 9.64
C TYR A 166 -12.86 14.91 9.39
N GLN A 167 -12.83 14.15 8.31
CA GLN A 167 -11.68 13.31 7.99
C GLN A 167 -10.42 14.15 7.74
N GLU A 168 -10.54 15.21 6.97
CA GLU A 168 -9.43 16.13 6.71
C GLU A 168 -9.03 16.93 7.97
N ILE A 169 -9.99 17.46 8.70
CA ILE A 169 -9.74 18.27 9.94
C ILE A 169 -9.12 17.45 11.05
N LEU A 170 -9.46 16.16 11.18
CA LEU A 170 -8.91 15.25 12.18
C LEU A 170 -7.70 14.48 11.66
N GLY A 171 -7.26 14.77 10.45
CA GLY A 171 -6.09 14.16 9.84
C GLY A 171 -4.83 14.32 10.70
N ASP A 172 -3.97 13.32 10.66
CA ASP A 172 -2.68 13.29 11.37
C ASP A 172 -1.54 13.24 10.37
N MET A 173 -0.60 14.17 10.48
CA MET A 173 0.62 14.24 9.66
C MET A 173 1.59 13.11 9.97
N HIS A 174 1.10 11.89 10.09
CA HIS A 174 1.93 10.71 10.31
C HIS A 174 2.97 10.55 9.19
N ASN A 175 4.24 10.39 9.54
CA ASN A 175 5.38 10.39 8.63
C ASN A 175 5.55 11.70 7.83
N LEU A 176 4.99 12.81 8.29
CA LEU A 176 5.06 14.13 7.67
C LEU A 176 4.43 14.18 6.26
N PHE A 177 3.39 13.40 6.03
CA PHE A 177 2.47 13.60 4.90
C PHE A 177 1.48 14.70 5.26
N GLY A 178 1.42 15.75 4.46
CA GLY A 178 0.55 16.89 4.66
C GLY A 178 -0.82 16.74 3.97
N ASP A 179 -1.55 17.85 3.87
CA ASP A 179 -2.84 17.89 3.18
C ASP A 179 -2.67 17.55 1.68
N THR A 180 -3.70 16.90 1.13
CA THR A 180 -3.74 16.53 -0.29
C THR A 180 -4.31 17.67 -1.13
N ASN A 181 -4.05 17.63 -2.46
CA ASN A 181 -4.73 18.52 -3.39
C ASN A 181 -6.25 18.39 -3.24
N ALA A 182 -6.96 19.50 -3.18
CA ALA A 182 -8.41 19.53 -3.02
C ALA A 182 -9.09 20.33 -4.15
N VAL A 183 -10.29 19.89 -4.53
CA VAL A 183 -11.10 20.54 -5.55
C VAL A 183 -12.54 20.66 -5.07
N HIS A 184 -13.09 21.86 -5.06
CA HIS A 184 -14.50 22.09 -4.81
C HIS A 184 -15.28 22.02 -6.13
N ILE A 185 -16.29 21.16 -6.15
CA ILE A 185 -17.11 20.94 -7.35
C ILE A 185 -18.59 21.12 -7.00
N SER A 186 -19.28 21.95 -7.78
CA SER A 186 -20.73 22.06 -7.75
C SER A 186 -21.36 21.27 -8.90
N VAL A 187 -22.48 20.60 -8.61
CA VAL A 187 -23.26 19.89 -9.62
C VAL A 187 -24.66 20.49 -9.70
N LYS A 188 -25.06 20.98 -10.90
CA LYS A 188 -26.35 21.51 -11.16
C LYS A 188 -26.84 21.06 -12.54
N ASP A 189 -28.10 20.62 -12.63
CA ASP A 189 -28.76 20.21 -13.87
C ASP A 189 -27.93 19.19 -14.71
N GLY A 190 -27.28 18.24 -14.05
CA GLY A 190 -26.47 17.23 -14.71
C GLY A 190 -25.12 17.72 -15.25
N LYS A 191 -24.74 18.95 -14.95
CA LYS A 191 -23.44 19.53 -15.28
C LYS A 191 -22.66 19.80 -14.01
N TYR A 192 -21.33 19.75 -14.11
CA TYR A 192 -20.46 20.14 -12.99
C TYR A 192 -19.68 21.42 -13.33
N SER A 193 -19.33 22.17 -12.29
CA SER A 193 -18.36 23.26 -12.34
C SER A 193 -17.29 23.05 -11.28
N ILE A 194 -16.06 23.41 -11.62
CA ILE A 194 -14.97 23.50 -10.65
C ILE A 194 -15.04 24.90 -10.05
N ASP A 195 -15.35 24.98 -8.76
CA ASP A 195 -15.53 26.24 -8.07
C ASP A 195 -14.22 26.76 -7.49
N GLN A 196 -13.34 25.84 -6.99
CA GLN A 196 -12.07 26.19 -6.39
C GLN A 196 -11.10 24.99 -6.44
N ILE A 197 -9.81 25.27 -6.56
CA ILE A 197 -8.72 24.30 -6.50
C ILE A 197 -7.76 24.77 -5.41
N PHE A 198 -7.31 23.83 -4.58
CA PHE A 198 -6.30 24.03 -3.54
C PHE A 198 -5.16 23.06 -3.79
N ASP A 199 -3.94 23.57 -3.78
CA ASP A 199 -2.75 22.74 -3.81
C ASP A 199 -2.53 22.13 -2.41
N GLY A 200 -2.07 20.88 -2.39
CA GLY A 200 -1.68 20.22 -1.15
C GLY A 200 -0.37 20.77 -0.59
N GLU A 201 -0.07 20.38 0.63
CA GLU A 201 1.08 20.92 1.37
C GLU A 201 2.43 20.45 0.80
N THR A 202 3.36 21.37 0.78
CA THR A 202 4.78 21.15 0.43
C THR A 202 5.57 20.61 1.62
N VAL A 203 6.73 20.01 1.35
CA VAL A 203 7.68 19.57 2.38
C VAL A 203 8.11 20.74 3.29
N GLU A 204 8.27 21.94 2.75
CA GLU A 204 8.62 23.17 3.50
C GLU A 204 7.53 23.50 4.55
N GLU A 205 6.26 23.44 4.15
CA GLU A 205 5.14 23.75 5.02
C GLU A 205 5.04 22.74 6.15
N VAL A 206 5.07 21.45 5.85
CA VAL A 206 4.99 20.36 6.85
C VAL A 206 6.20 20.40 7.81
N LEU A 207 7.42 20.67 7.34
CA LEU A 207 8.58 20.84 8.20
C LEU A 207 8.39 22.01 9.20
N SER A 208 7.68 23.06 8.77
CA SER A 208 7.42 24.20 9.63
C SER A 208 6.52 23.87 10.82
N TYR A 209 5.55 22.95 10.65
CA TYR A 209 4.70 22.48 11.76
C TYR A 209 5.49 21.74 12.83
N VAL A 210 6.53 21.00 12.45
CA VAL A 210 7.42 20.30 13.38
C VAL A 210 8.65 21.13 13.77
N GLN A 211 8.55 22.45 13.62
CA GLN A 211 9.52 23.46 14.10
C GLN A 211 10.88 23.46 13.39
N TYR A 212 11.01 22.79 12.24
CA TYR A 212 12.16 22.99 11.37
C TYR A 212 11.99 24.26 10.54
N LYS A 213 13.05 25.01 10.37
CA LYS A 213 13.06 26.22 9.55
C LYS A 213 13.76 25.94 8.22
N PRO A 214 13.04 25.78 7.12
CA PRO A 214 13.62 25.41 5.83
C PRO A 214 14.76 26.31 5.38
N LYS A 215 14.63 27.63 5.60
CA LYS A 215 15.70 28.59 5.30
C LYS A 215 17.00 28.33 6.09
N GLU A 216 16.91 27.85 7.32
CA GLU A 216 18.09 27.50 8.12
C GLU A 216 18.73 26.21 7.61
N LEU A 217 17.92 25.21 7.22
CA LEU A 217 18.39 23.97 6.61
C LEU A 217 19.16 24.25 5.31
N VAL A 218 18.61 25.07 4.42
CA VAL A 218 19.27 25.47 3.17
C VAL A 218 20.60 26.19 3.47
N ARG A 219 20.62 27.15 4.38
CA ARG A 219 21.88 27.88 4.76
C ARG A 219 22.92 26.92 5.33
N GLN A 220 22.53 25.96 6.12
CA GLN A 220 23.45 24.96 6.67
C GLN A 220 24.06 24.11 5.56
N LEU A 221 23.24 23.65 4.61
CA LEU A 221 23.68 22.89 3.46
C LEU A 221 24.64 23.73 2.56
N GLU A 222 24.31 24.98 2.28
CA GLU A 222 25.15 25.89 1.53
C GLU A 222 26.57 26.03 2.14
N ARG A 223 26.67 26.08 3.47
CA ARG A 223 27.95 26.10 4.18
C ARG A 223 28.73 24.80 3.96
N TRP A 224 28.06 23.66 4.03
CA TRP A 224 28.69 22.34 3.83
C TRP A 224 29.15 22.15 2.39
N VAL A 225 28.33 22.50 1.42
CA VAL A 225 28.67 22.46 0.00
C VAL A 225 29.86 23.38 -0.28
N THR A 226 29.84 24.63 0.18
CA THR A 226 30.94 25.60 0.02
C THR A 226 32.23 25.05 0.60
N LYS A 227 32.18 24.43 1.79
CA LYS A 227 33.35 23.80 2.42
C LYS A 227 33.90 22.65 1.60
N SER A 228 33.01 21.79 1.08
CA SER A 228 33.38 20.62 0.26
C SER A 228 34.03 21.04 -1.08
N VAL A 229 33.48 22.05 -1.74
CA VAL A 229 34.08 22.62 -2.95
C VAL A 229 35.48 23.19 -2.67
N LYS A 230 35.63 23.98 -1.59
CA LYS A 230 36.96 24.52 -1.20
C LYS A 230 37.98 23.43 -0.86
N GLN A 231 37.53 22.28 -0.39
CA GLN A 231 38.39 21.13 -0.09
C GLN A 231 38.65 20.23 -1.32
N GLY A 232 38.11 20.56 -2.47
CA GLY A 232 38.25 19.77 -3.70
C GLY A 232 37.54 18.42 -3.66
N LYS A 233 36.58 18.23 -2.74
CA LYS A 233 35.81 16.98 -2.61
C LYS A 233 34.70 16.84 -3.66
N ILE A 234 34.17 17.97 -4.08
CA ILE A 234 33.17 18.09 -5.15
C ILE A 234 33.51 19.29 -6.01
N SER A 235 33.09 19.26 -7.26
CA SER A 235 33.21 20.43 -8.17
C SER A 235 32.17 21.50 -7.80
N LEU A 236 32.39 22.71 -8.35
CA LEU A 236 31.41 23.78 -8.20
C LEU A 236 30.06 23.46 -8.86
N GLU A 237 30.09 22.73 -9.97
CA GLU A 237 28.92 22.34 -10.74
C GLU A 237 28.08 21.33 -9.97
N GLU A 238 28.68 20.25 -9.45
CA GLU A 238 28.03 19.29 -8.56
C GLU A 238 27.43 19.96 -7.31
N GLY A 239 28.15 20.92 -6.72
CA GLY A 239 27.65 21.69 -5.58
C GLY A 239 26.40 22.51 -5.89
N LYS A 240 26.35 23.14 -7.08
CA LYS A 240 25.17 23.89 -7.55
C LYS A 240 23.99 22.99 -7.82
N GLU A 241 24.22 21.88 -8.51
CA GLU A 241 23.17 20.87 -8.79
C GLU A 241 22.58 20.31 -7.50
N PHE A 242 23.42 19.93 -6.55
CA PHE A 242 23.00 19.42 -5.25
C PHE A 242 22.12 20.41 -4.48
N LEU A 243 22.53 21.70 -4.43
CA LEU A 243 21.73 22.75 -3.79
C LEU A 243 20.40 23.01 -4.51
N SER A 244 20.41 22.95 -5.84
CA SER A 244 19.19 23.10 -6.65
C SER A 244 18.19 21.98 -6.36
N ASN A 245 18.66 20.73 -6.38
CA ASN A 245 17.82 19.55 -6.10
C ASN A 245 17.25 19.57 -4.68
N TYR A 246 18.07 19.96 -3.69
CA TYR A 246 17.61 20.08 -2.31
C TYR A 246 16.51 21.14 -2.15
N ARG A 247 16.70 22.31 -2.77
CA ARG A 247 15.67 23.37 -2.75
C ARG A 247 14.39 22.93 -3.45
N SER A 248 14.52 22.31 -4.63
CA SER A 248 13.37 21.77 -5.37
C SER A 248 12.59 20.78 -4.52
N GLY A 249 13.30 19.87 -3.81
CA GLY A 249 12.64 18.90 -2.92
C GLY A 249 11.90 19.55 -1.75
N LEU A 250 12.37 20.70 -1.23
CA LEU A 250 11.64 21.40 -0.16
C LEU A 250 10.30 22.01 -0.63
N TYR A 251 10.22 22.41 -1.89
CA TYR A 251 9.00 22.95 -2.49
C TYR A 251 8.13 21.87 -3.16
N GLY A 252 8.58 20.64 -3.15
CA GLY A 252 7.83 19.50 -3.68
C GLY A 252 6.63 19.13 -2.81
N TYR A 253 5.65 18.50 -3.44
CA TYR A 253 4.50 17.92 -2.76
C TYR A 253 4.93 16.78 -1.82
N THR A 254 4.20 16.54 -0.75
CA THR A 254 4.57 15.52 0.25
C THR A 254 4.27 14.08 -0.18
N TYR A 255 3.52 13.90 -1.25
CA TYR A 255 3.22 12.60 -1.86
C TYR A 255 4.03 12.36 -3.14
N LEU A 256 3.93 11.17 -3.73
CA LEU A 256 4.62 10.82 -4.96
C LEU A 256 4.00 11.53 -6.17
N GLU A 257 4.85 12.06 -7.06
CA GLU A 257 4.47 12.71 -8.33
C GLU A 257 4.89 11.83 -9.54
#